data_fac80f9e98c2d9b1b157205f5dfa5b2e
#
_entry.id   fac80f9e98c2d9b1b157205f5dfa5b2e
#
_cell.length_a   1.000
_cell.length_b   1.000
_cell.length_c   1.000
_cell.angle_alpha   90.00
_cell.angle_beta   90.00
_cell.angle_gamma   90.00
#
_symmetry.space_group_name_H-M   'P 1'
#
loop_
_entity.id
_entity.type
_entity.pdbx_description
1 polymer ?
#
loop_
_entity_poly.entity_id
_entity_poly.type
_entity_poly.pdbx_seq_one_letter_code
_entity_poly.pdbx_strand_id
1 'polypeptide(L)'
;MAAVASYCKPSPFVTGQSHPRLGKSPLRLHVGISEKASRVTALFWGPKKSVEPQQLETSLGDFTLTGSGQEEVLGNQMMPKTISISVVSSISEVSSDEWDACTSDATGSEKFNPFLTHGFLSSLEESRSAVKETGWMPSHVVARDESKNVLGVVPLYLKSHSNGEFVFDYSWADAYYSFGARYYPKFQCCVPFTPVTGPRILIRNTSFKDQLFDVIVSSLKDLTAKARVSSLHITFPSETEWHKLKEKGFLQRTGMQYHWKNRNYKKNDCEILLFQSCCIKLMQEEARTTNG
;
A
#
# COMPACT_ATOMS: atom_id res chain seq x y z
N MET A 1 2.25 -12.66 10.21
CA MET A 1 2.97 -11.35 10.23
C MET A 1 2.31 -10.43 9.22
N ALA A 2 2.14 -9.16 9.57
CA ALA A 2 1.69 -8.15 8.62
C ALA A 2 2.93 -7.55 7.94
N ALA A 3 3.00 -7.59 6.61
CA ALA A 3 4.11 -7.06 5.84
C ALA A 3 3.69 -5.76 5.13
N VAL A 4 4.58 -4.78 5.09
CA VAL A 4 4.40 -3.52 4.38
C VAL A 4 5.67 -3.19 3.64
N ALA A 5 5.57 -2.82 2.38
CA ALA A 5 6.64 -2.25 1.60
C ALA A 5 6.32 -0.78 1.32
N SER A 6 7.25 0.11 1.60
CA SER A 6 7.06 1.56 1.47
C SER A 6 8.14 2.18 0.60
N TYR A 7 7.76 3.05 -0.30
CA TYR A 7 8.66 3.87 -1.11
C TYR A 7 8.43 5.34 -0.81
N CYS A 8 9.48 6.03 -0.38
CA CYS A 8 9.47 7.47 -0.15
C CYS A 8 10.36 8.14 -1.21
N LYS A 9 9.90 9.25 -1.77
CA LYS A 9 10.70 10.02 -2.72
C LYS A 9 11.96 10.52 -2.03
N PRO A 10 13.16 10.35 -2.61
CA PRO A 10 14.38 10.93 -2.07
C PRO A 10 14.23 12.45 -1.95
N SER A 11 14.48 12.98 -0.75
CA SER A 11 14.51 14.43 -0.55
C SER A 11 15.76 15.02 -1.20
N PRO A 12 15.68 16.14 -1.96
CA PRO A 12 16.84 16.78 -2.54
C PRO A 12 17.83 17.37 -1.49
N PHE A 13 17.48 17.32 -0.20
CA PHE A 13 18.30 17.82 0.89
C PHE A 13 19.32 16.82 1.45
N VAL A 14 19.43 15.60 0.95
CA VAL A 14 20.34 14.56 1.47
C VAL A 14 21.56 14.31 0.56
N THR A 15 21.86 15.15 -0.38
CA THR A 15 23.12 15.08 -1.14
C THR A 15 24.10 16.12 -0.64
N GLY A 16 24.96 15.68 0.29
CA GLY A 16 26.23 16.33 0.58
C GLY A 16 26.29 17.15 1.85
N GLN A 17 26.62 16.45 2.96
CA GLN A 17 27.57 17.00 3.92
C GLN A 17 28.20 15.86 4.75
N SER A 18 29.52 15.81 4.71
CA SER A 18 30.39 14.98 5.54
C SER A 18 30.16 15.24 7.03
N HIS A 19 29.94 14.19 7.80
CA HIS A 19 29.81 14.26 9.25
C HIS A 19 31.11 14.68 9.93
N PRO A 20 31.12 15.69 10.80
CA PRO A 20 32.16 15.81 11.80
C PRO A 20 31.86 14.83 12.94
N ARG A 21 32.89 14.07 13.33
CA ARG A 21 32.86 13.21 14.51
C ARG A 21 32.61 14.04 15.77
N LEU A 22 31.51 13.81 16.46
CA LEU A 22 31.25 14.37 17.78
C LEU A 22 31.64 13.33 18.85
N GLY A 23 32.55 13.78 19.72
CA GLY A 23 33.06 13.05 20.85
C GLY A 23 31.99 12.77 21.93
N LYS A 24 32.18 11.66 22.63
CA LYS A 24 31.37 11.22 23.76
C LYS A 24 31.55 12.16 24.96
N SER A 25 30.44 12.66 25.51
CA SER A 25 30.37 13.11 26.91
C SER A 25 29.00 12.77 27.51
N PRO A 26 28.95 12.20 28.70
CA PRO A 26 27.70 11.80 29.32
C PRO A 26 27.07 13.00 30.06
N LEU A 27 25.90 13.46 29.61
CA LEU A 27 25.09 14.41 30.35
C LEU A 27 24.10 13.70 31.27
N ARG A 28 24.33 13.89 32.58
CA ARG A 28 23.38 13.51 33.64
C ARG A 28 22.21 14.47 33.58
N LEU A 29 21.00 13.96 33.31
CA LEU A 29 19.77 14.72 33.48
C LEU A 29 19.26 14.62 34.91
N HIS A 30 19.20 15.77 35.57
CA HIS A 30 18.43 15.99 36.81
C HIS A 30 16.97 16.27 36.40
N VAL A 31 16.06 15.44 36.86
CA VAL A 31 14.61 15.66 36.74
C VAL A 31 14.16 16.54 37.90
N GLY A 32 13.83 17.78 37.60
CA GLY A 32 13.10 18.67 38.51
C GLY A 32 11.63 18.74 38.08
N ILE A 33 10.74 18.21 38.89
CA ILE A 33 9.30 18.31 38.73
C ILE A 33 8.85 19.71 39.09
N SER A 34 8.29 20.46 38.15
CA SER A 34 7.55 21.69 38.42
C SER A 34 6.20 21.61 37.69
N GLU A 35 5.16 21.38 38.48
CA GLU A 35 3.76 21.56 38.04
C GLU A 35 3.51 23.04 37.75
N LYS A 36 3.25 23.37 36.51
CA LYS A 36 2.44 24.52 36.10
C LYS A 36 1.61 24.15 34.89
N ALA A 37 0.32 23.92 35.15
CA ALA A 37 -0.70 23.82 34.12
C ALA A 37 -0.76 25.13 33.32
N SER A 38 -0.25 25.11 32.10
CA SER A 38 -0.50 26.16 31.11
C SER A 38 -1.56 25.67 30.13
N ARG A 39 -2.76 26.26 30.27
CA ARG A 39 -3.82 26.15 29.24
C ARG A 39 -3.26 26.71 27.93
N VAL A 40 -2.96 25.84 27.00
CA VAL A 40 -2.72 26.23 25.61
C VAL A 40 -4.07 26.30 24.92
N THR A 41 -4.59 27.51 24.79
CA THR A 41 -5.77 27.80 23.99
C THR A 41 -5.37 27.63 22.52
N ALA A 42 -5.87 26.59 21.88
CA ALA A 42 -5.69 26.36 20.44
C ALA A 42 -6.50 27.38 19.64
N LEU A 43 -5.86 28.47 19.23
CA LEU A 43 -6.35 29.43 18.25
C LEU A 43 -5.56 29.22 16.95
N PHE A 44 -5.96 28.23 16.14
CA PHE A 44 -5.66 28.20 14.71
C PHE A 44 -6.75 27.40 13.97
N TRP A 45 -7.94 27.99 13.90
CA TRP A 45 -8.94 27.61 12.92
C TRP A 45 -8.88 28.65 11.78
N GLY A 46 -7.85 28.55 10.95
CA GLY A 46 -7.92 29.10 9.61
C GLY A 46 -8.52 28.04 8.66
N PRO A 47 -9.32 28.42 7.64
CA PRO A 47 -9.83 27.46 6.68
C PRO A 47 -8.65 26.74 6.02
N LYS A 48 -8.51 25.43 6.25
CA LYS A 48 -7.56 24.58 5.51
C LYS A 48 -7.91 24.72 4.05
N LYS A 49 -7.10 25.43 3.26
CA LYS A 49 -7.17 25.38 1.80
C LYS A 49 -7.02 23.91 1.43
N SER A 50 -8.10 23.27 1.02
CA SER A 50 -8.07 21.99 0.35
C SER A 50 -7.25 22.16 -0.92
N VAL A 51 -6.07 21.60 -0.96
CA VAL A 51 -5.33 21.47 -2.22
C VAL A 51 -6.14 20.44 -3.01
N GLU A 52 -6.84 20.89 -4.04
CA GLU A 52 -7.49 19.96 -4.96
C GLU A 52 -6.42 19.02 -5.52
N PRO A 53 -6.65 17.71 -5.50
CA PRO A 53 -5.77 16.77 -6.17
C PRO A 53 -5.71 17.18 -7.64
N GLN A 54 -4.51 17.47 -8.14
CA GLN A 54 -4.31 17.64 -9.58
C GLN A 54 -4.87 16.41 -10.28
N GLN A 55 -5.56 16.60 -11.41
CA GLN A 55 -6.00 15.49 -12.26
C GLN A 55 -4.77 14.62 -12.53
N LEU A 56 -4.83 13.36 -12.09
CA LEU A 56 -3.79 12.38 -12.37
C LEU A 56 -3.74 12.17 -13.89
N GLU A 57 -2.55 12.26 -14.46
CA GLU A 57 -2.37 11.87 -15.87
C GLU A 57 -2.84 10.43 -16.06
N THR A 58 -3.78 10.22 -16.97
CA THR A 58 -4.36 8.90 -17.24
C THR A 58 -3.37 7.97 -17.92
N SER A 59 -2.33 8.48 -18.60
CA SER A 59 -1.26 7.68 -19.20
C SER A 59 0.06 7.90 -18.49
N LEU A 60 0.70 6.82 -18.07
CA LEU A 60 2.05 6.85 -17.48
C LEU A 60 3.16 6.65 -18.51
N GLY A 61 2.81 6.27 -19.73
CA GLY A 61 3.71 6.06 -20.85
C GLY A 61 3.74 4.64 -21.39
N ASP A 62 4.49 4.47 -22.44
CA ASP A 62 4.73 3.19 -23.11
C ASP A 62 6.13 2.70 -22.78
N PHE A 63 6.24 1.42 -22.43
CA PHE A 63 7.49 0.78 -22.04
C PHE A 63 7.81 -0.32 -23.04
N THR A 64 9.05 -0.33 -23.58
CA THR A 64 9.52 -1.38 -24.47
C THR A 64 10.12 -2.51 -23.64
N LEU A 65 9.63 -3.73 -23.84
CA LEU A 65 10.24 -4.92 -23.28
C LEU A 65 11.44 -5.32 -24.15
N THR A 66 12.63 -5.34 -23.56
CA THR A 66 13.84 -5.82 -24.26
C THR A 66 13.91 -7.33 -24.14
N GLY A 67 13.72 -8.04 -25.25
CA GLY A 67 14.04 -9.47 -25.34
C GLY A 67 15.54 -9.66 -25.15
N SER A 68 15.98 -10.47 -24.18
CA SER A 68 17.32 -11.01 -24.17
C SER A 68 17.45 -11.89 -25.42
N GLY A 69 18.32 -11.49 -26.35
CA GLY A 69 18.43 -12.08 -27.68
C GLY A 69 18.84 -13.54 -27.74
N GLN A 70 17.92 -14.41 -27.43
CA GLN A 70 17.83 -15.79 -27.89
C GLN A 70 16.34 -16.09 -28.05
N GLU A 71 15.91 -16.30 -29.29
CA GLU A 71 14.60 -16.85 -29.63
C GLU A 71 14.50 -18.26 -29.05
N GLU A 72 14.18 -18.40 -27.80
CA GLU A 72 13.64 -19.67 -27.30
C GLU A 72 12.14 -19.71 -27.59
N VAL A 73 11.82 -20.35 -28.69
CA VAL A 73 10.45 -20.78 -29.01
C VAL A 73 10.05 -21.86 -28.02
N LEU A 74 9.60 -21.46 -26.84
CA LEU A 74 8.91 -22.32 -25.90
C LEU A 74 7.50 -21.77 -25.68
N GLY A 75 6.56 -22.23 -26.48
CA GLY A 75 5.14 -21.90 -26.36
C GLY A 75 4.74 -20.61 -27.07
N ASN A 76 3.69 -20.69 -27.82
CA ASN A 76 3.09 -19.77 -28.80
C ASN A 76 2.66 -18.37 -28.26
N GLN A 77 3.34 -17.77 -27.29
CA GLN A 77 3.10 -16.40 -26.86
C GLN A 77 4.23 -15.49 -27.34
N MET A 78 3.95 -14.71 -28.38
CA MET A 78 4.83 -13.62 -28.78
C MET A 78 4.92 -12.60 -27.66
N MET A 79 6.14 -12.26 -27.26
CA MET A 79 6.41 -11.19 -26.28
C MET A 79 5.97 -9.85 -26.89
N PRO A 80 5.08 -9.09 -26.25
CA PRO A 80 4.68 -7.79 -26.76
C PRO A 80 5.89 -6.85 -26.78
N LYS A 81 6.04 -6.07 -27.85
CA LYS A 81 7.13 -5.10 -27.98
C LYS A 81 6.95 -3.92 -27.05
N THR A 82 5.71 -3.53 -26.81
CA THR A 82 5.37 -2.33 -26.04
C THR A 82 4.28 -2.64 -25.01
N ILE A 83 4.48 -2.17 -23.79
CA ILE A 83 3.48 -2.21 -22.72
C ILE A 83 3.04 -0.78 -22.43
N SER A 84 1.76 -0.52 -22.54
CA SER A 84 1.13 0.75 -22.16
C SER A 84 0.66 0.68 -20.71
N ILE A 85 1.07 1.66 -19.88
CA ILE A 85 0.64 1.76 -18.49
C ILE A 85 -0.27 2.97 -18.34
N SER A 86 -1.44 2.75 -17.78
CA SER A 86 -2.44 3.80 -17.53
C SER A 86 -2.97 3.73 -16.10
N VAL A 87 -3.51 4.86 -15.64
CA VAL A 87 -4.25 4.98 -14.37
C VAL A 87 -5.72 5.13 -14.70
N VAL A 88 -6.56 4.34 -14.05
CA VAL A 88 -8.02 4.45 -14.14
C VAL A 88 -8.59 4.94 -12.81
N SER A 89 -9.63 5.74 -12.88
CA SER A 89 -10.26 6.39 -11.73
C SER A 89 -11.38 5.57 -11.10
N SER A 90 -11.76 4.47 -11.74
CA SER A 90 -12.71 3.49 -11.25
C SER A 90 -12.36 2.11 -11.78
N ILE A 91 -12.61 1.08 -11.00
CA ILE A 91 -12.44 -0.31 -11.45
C ILE A 91 -13.38 -0.66 -12.59
N SER A 92 -14.52 0.03 -12.72
CA SER A 92 -15.49 -0.15 -13.81
C SER A 92 -14.93 0.18 -15.21
N GLU A 93 -13.78 0.87 -15.29
CA GLU A 93 -13.07 1.13 -16.54
C GLU A 93 -12.29 -0.10 -17.06
N VAL A 94 -12.26 -1.19 -16.28
CA VAL A 94 -11.63 -2.46 -16.63
C VAL A 94 -12.68 -3.56 -16.63
N SER A 95 -12.66 -4.42 -17.64
CA SER A 95 -13.57 -5.57 -17.67
C SER A 95 -13.35 -6.49 -16.46
N SER A 96 -14.45 -6.97 -15.87
CA SER A 96 -14.39 -7.94 -14.76
C SER A 96 -13.60 -9.19 -15.13
N ASP A 97 -13.80 -9.70 -16.35
CA ASP A 97 -13.11 -10.91 -16.80
C ASP A 97 -11.60 -10.70 -16.93
N GLU A 98 -11.16 -9.54 -17.43
CA GLU A 98 -9.74 -9.21 -17.56
C GLU A 98 -9.08 -8.98 -16.19
N TRP A 99 -9.76 -8.28 -15.27
CA TRP A 99 -9.28 -8.08 -13.92
C TRP A 99 -9.15 -9.40 -13.17
N ASP A 100 -10.22 -10.21 -13.20
CA ASP A 100 -10.27 -11.49 -12.48
C ASP A 100 -9.33 -12.53 -13.09
N ALA A 101 -9.05 -12.46 -14.38
CA ALA A 101 -8.00 -13.27 -15.00
C ALA A 101 -6.59 -12.90 -14.45
N CYS A 102 -6.28 -11.62 -14.25
CA CYS A 102 -5.04 -11.20 -13.59
C CYS A 102 -4.99 -11.66 -12.12
N THR A 103 -6.11 -11.57 -11.41
CA THR A 103 -6.23 -12.05 -10.02
C THR A 103 -5.98 -13.55 -9.91
N SER A 104 -6.63 -14.35 -10.75
CA SER A 104 -6.51 -15.80 -10.76
C SER A 104 -5.09 -16.26 -11.09
N ASP A 105 -4.46 -15.64 -12.09
CA ASP A 105 -3.08 -15.95 -12.49
C ASP A 105 -2.05 -15.54 -11.42
N ALA A 106 -2.33 -14.48 -10.65
CA ALA A 106 -1.46 -14.00 -9.59
C ALA A 106 -1.57 -14.84 -8.31
N THR A 107 -2.77 -15.31 -7.96
CA THR A 107 -3.03 -16.09 -6.73
C THR A 107 -2.82 -17.59 -6.92
N GLY A 108 -2.99 -18.09 -8.13
CA GLY A 108 -3.06 -19.51 -8.45
C GLY A 108 -4.44 -20.11 -8.11
N SER A 109 -4.79 -21.18 -8.79
CA SER A 109 -6.12 -21.83 -8.69
C SER A 109 -6.48 -22.32 -7.29
N GLU A 110 -5.48 -22.71 -6.49
CA GLU A 110 -5.69 -23.26 -5.14
C GLU A 110 -5.81 -22.18 -4.05
N LYS A 111 -5.46 -20.92 -4.34
CA LYS A 111 -5.41 -19.83 -3.37
C LYS A 111 -6.30 -18.67 -3.79
N PHE A 112 -7.52 -18.98 -4.23
CA PHE A 112 -8.50 -17.96 -4.57
C PHE A 112 -8.67 -16.95 -3.44
N ASN A 113 -8.53 -15.67 -3.77
CA ASN A 113 -8.70 -14.57 -2.84
C ASN A 113 -9.87 -13.68 -3.29
N PRO A 114 -11.05 -13.82 -2.69
CA PRO A 114 -12.24 -13.07 -3.10
C PRO A 114 -12.10 -11.56 -2.94
N PHE A 115 -11.23 -11.10 -2.06
CA PHE A 115 -11.01 -9.67 -1.81
C PHE A 115 -10.22 -8.95 -2.90
N LEU A 116 -9.60 -9.69 -3.83
CA LEU A 116 -8.88 -9.14 -4.97
C LEU A 116 -9.71 -9.15 -6.25
N THR A 117 -10.91 -9.73 -6.22
CA THR A 117 -11.79 -9.80 -7.40
C THR A 117 -12.36 -8.44 -7.77
N HIS A 118 -12.65 -8.27 -9.06
CA HIS A 118 -13.35 -7.10 -9.57
C HIS A 118 -14.66 -6.87 -8.81
N GLY A 119 -15.47 -7.91 -8.60
CA GLY A 119 -16.75 -7.79 -7.93
C GLY A 119 -16.65 -7.29 -6.48
N PHE A 120 -15.61 -7.68 -5.73
CA PHE A 120 -15.41 -7.14 -4.39
C PHE A 120 -15.00 -5.67 -4.42
N LEU A 121 -14.02 -5.32 -5.24
CA LEU A 121 -13.50 -3.94 -5.28
C LEU A 121 -14.53 -2.98 -5.89
N SER A 122 -15.30 -3.37 -6.93
CA SER A 122 -16.37 -2.56 -7.49
C SER A 122 -17.48 -2.30 -6.46
N SER A 123 -17.82 -3.30 -5.65
CA SER A 123 -18.83 -3.11 -4.60
C SER A 123 -18.43 -2.03 -3.56
N LEU A 124 -17.12 -1.86 -3.29
CA LEU A 124 -16.62 -0.81 -2.41
C LEU A 124 -16.72 0.59 -3.05
N GLU A 125 -16.54 0.70 -4.36
CA GLU A 125 -16.74 1.95 -5.10
C GLU A 125 -18.24 2.28 -5.24
N GLU A 126 -19.06 1.33 -5.65
CA GLU A 126 -20.50 1.46 -5.82
C GLU A 126 -21.22 1.82 -4.52
N SER A 127 -20.84 1.18 -3.41
CA SER A 127 -21.35 1.52 -2.07
C SER A 127 -20.84 2.86 -1.55
N ARG A 128 -19.93 3.53 -2.28
CA ARG A 128 -19.26 4.75 -1.88
C ARG A 128 -18.40 4.61 -0.61
N SER A 129 -18.00 3.40 -0.27
CA SER A 129 -17.10 3.14 0.85
C SER A 129 -15.66 3.49 0.52
N ALA A 130 -15.20 3.19 -0.71
CA ALA A 130 -13.86 3.50 -1.19
C ALA A 130 -13.92 4.50 -2.36
N VAL A 131 -14.16 5.78 -2.03
CA VAL A 131 -14.26 6.89 -2.98
C VAL A 131 -13.48 8.11 -2.47
N LYS A 132 -13.31 9.13 -3.31
CA LYS A 132 -12.58 10.37 -2.96
C LYS A 132 -13.11 11.02 -1.68
N GLU A 133 -14.43 11.07 -1.50
CA GLU A 133 -15.10 11.70 -0.37
C GLU A 133 -14.78 11.01 0.97
N THR A 134 -14.54 9.71 0.93
CA THR A 134 -14.15 8.91 2.11
C THR A 134 -12.63 8.83 2.29
N GLY A 135 -11.86 9.58 1.49
CA GLY A 135 -10.41 9.58 1.53
C GLY A 135 -9.74 8.37 0.88
N TRP A 136 -10.49 7.63 0.08
CA TRP A 136 -10.04 6.46 -0.70
C TRP A 136 -10.28 6.71 -2.19
N MET A 137 -9.54 7.62 -2.80
CA MET A 137 -9.71 7.92 -4.23
C MET A 137 -9.09 6.79 -5.07
N PRO A 138 -9.90 6.02 -5.84
CA PRO A 138 -9.38 4.98 -6.72
C PRO A 138 -8.42 5.58 -7.76
N SER A 139 -7.33 4.86 -8.00
CA SER A 139 -6.28 5.28 -8.93
C SER A 139 -5.56 4.02 -9.44
N HIS A 140 -6.36 3.04 -9.90
CA HIS A 140 -5.85 1.72 -10.25
C HIS A 140 -4.92 1.79 -11.45
N VAL A 141 -3.82 1.04 -11.38
CA VAL A 141 -2.88 0.95 -12.51
C VAL A 141 -3.21 -0.25 -13.35
N VAL A 142 -3.21 -0.04 -14.67
CA VAL A 142 -3.52 -1.07 -15.66
C VAL A 142 -2.41 -1.12 -16.71
N ALA A 143 -1.85 -2.31 -16.91
CA ALA A 143 -0.88 -2.60 -17.95
C ALA A 143 -1.53 -3.32 -19.11
N ARG A 144 -1.38 -2.81 -20.33
CA ARG A 144 -1.96 -3.38 -21.55
C ARG A 144 -0.88 -3.62 -22.60
N ASP A 145 -1.09 -4.65 -23.42
CA ASP A 145 -0.28 -4.86 -24.64
C ASP A 145 -0.72 -3.94 -25.79
N GLU A 146 -0.06 -4.08 -26.95
CA GLU A 146 -0.36 -3.35 -28.17
C GLU A 146 -1.78 -3.63 -28.70
N SER A 147 -2.32 -4.80 -28.40
CA SER A 147 -3.69 -5.23 -28.75
C SER A 147 -4.72 -4.78 -27.72
N LYS A 148 -4.31 -4.01 -26.70
CA LYS A 148 -5.11 -3.53 -25.56
C LYS A 148 -5.56 -4.62 -24.59
N ASN A 149 -5.04 -5.85 -24.67
CA ASN A 149 -5.33 -6.87 -23.68
C ASN A 149 -4.70 -6.49 -22.34
N VAL A 150 -5.41 -6.71 -21.25
CA VAL A 150 -4.91 -6.43 -19.89
C VAL A 150 -3.95 -7.55 -19.49
N LEU A 151 -2.71 -7.15 -19.20
CA LEU A 151 -1.63 -8.05 -18.75
C LEU A 151 -1.35 -7.94 -17.28
N GLY A 152 -1.74 -6.83 -16.65
CA GLY A 152 -1.55 -6.64 -15.22
C GLY A 152 -2.39 -5.50 -14.68
N VAL A 153 -2.80 -5.64 -13.41
CA VAL A 153 -3.59 -4.62 -12.69
C VAL A 153 -3.07 -4.45 -11.27
N VAL A 154 -3.21 -3.24 -10.72
CA VAL A 154 -2.82 -2.93 -9.35
C VAL A 154 -3.93 -2.15 -8.67
N PRO A 155 -4.54 -2.68 -7.59
CA PRO A 155 -5.50 -1.93 -6.79
C PRO A 155 -4.76 -0.83 -6.01
N LEU A 156 -4.85 0.39 -6.50
CA LEU A 156 -4.16 1.56 -5.97
C LEU A 156 -5.16 2.64 -5.59
N TYR A 157 -4.91 3.31 -4.48
CA TYR A 157 -5.75 4.40 -3.97
C TYR A 157 -4.89 5.60 -3.57
N LEU A 158 -5.35 6.80 -3.91
CA LEU A 158 -4.80 8.03 -3.35
C LEU A 158 -5.51 8.31 -2.03
N LYS A 159 -4.74 8.31 -0.94
CA LYS A 159 -5.24 8.38 0.43
C LYS A 159 -5.03 9.75 1.04
N SER A 160 -6.08 10.31 1.65
CA SER A 160 -6.00 11.55 2.42
C SER A 160 -5.84 11.33 3.93
N HIS A 161 -5.93 10.08 4.41
CA HIS A 161 -5.75 9.63 5.80
C HIS A 161 -5.48 8.12 5.83
N SER A 162 -5.15 7.54 6.99
CA SER A 162 -4.84 6.10 7.13
C SER A 162 -5.99 5.26 7.70
N ASN A 163 -7.20 5.78 7.80
CA ASN A 163 -8.34 5.00 8.28
C ASN A 163 -8.65 3.85 7.32
N GLY A 164 -8.91 2.66 7.89
CA GLY A 164 -9.27 1.46 7.14
C GLY A 164 -8.11 0.71 6.47
N GLU A 165 -6.85 1.09 6.75
CA GLU A 165 -5.66 0.45 6.18
C GLU A 165 -5.14 -0.71 7.03
N PHE A 166 -5.53 -0.79 8.30
CA PHE A 166 -4.99 -1.74 9.29
C PHE A 166 -3.46 -1.68 9.47
N VAL A 167 -2.87 -0.57 9.07
CA VAL A 167 -1.47 -0.20 9.32
C VAL A 167 -1.50 1.15 10.01
N PHE A 168 -1.01 1.18 11.25
CA PHE A 168 -1.02 2.40 12.06
C PHE A 168 0.27 3.20 11.77
N ASP A 169 0.14 4.30 11.08
CA ASP A 169 1.23 5.18 10.68
C ASP A 169 1.10 6.62 11.20
N TYR A 170 0.29 6.81 12.25
CA TYR A 170 0.08 8.12 12.87
C TYR A 170 1.38 8.77 13.33
N SER A 171 2.28 8.00 13.96
CA SER A 171 3.59 8.48 14.39
C SER A 171 4.47 8.97 13.24
N TRP A 172 4.32 8.38 12.07
CA TRP A 172 5.03 8.81 10.87
C TRP A 172 4.45 10.11 10.32
N ALA A 173 3.12 10.22 10.31
CA ALA A 173 2.44 11.45 9.92
C ALA A 173 2.84 12.60 10.85
N ASP A 174 2.85 12.37 12.16
CA ASP A 174 3.25 13.36 13.17
C ASP A 174 4.72 13.78 13.00
N ALA A 175 5.62 12.84 12.72
CA ALA A 175 7.01 13.15 12.41
C ALA A 175 7.14 14.04 11.17
N TYR A 176 6.44 13.72 10.07
CA TYR A 176 6.44 14.56 8.87
C TYR A 176 5.96 15.97 9.17
N TYR A 177 4.84 16.12 9.89
CA TYR A 177 4.30 17.43 10.26
C TYR A 177 5.23 18.20 11.19
N SER A 178 5.89 17.53 12.12
CA SER A 178 6.86 18.17 13.03
C SER A 178 8.07 18.75 12.30
N PHE A 179 8.45 18.17 11.16
CA PHE A 179 9.48 18.68 10.29
C PHE A 179 8.96 19.64 9.18
N GLY A 180 7.71 20.06 9.26
CA GLY A 180 7.10 20.98 8.28
C GLY A 180 6.76 20.33 6.93
N ALA A 181 6.84 19.00 6.83
CA ALA A 181 6.47 18.25 5.63
C ALA A 181 5.02 17.75 5.71
N ARG A 182 4.47 17.32 4.57
CA ARG A 182 3.13 16.74 4.49
C ARG A 182 3.20 15.24 4.29
N TYR A 183 2.54 14.46 5.16
CA TYR A 183 2.44 13.02 5.01
C TYR A 183 1.32 12.62 4.04
N TYR A 184 0.19 13.29 4.08
CA TYR A 184 -0.91 13.09 3.13
C TYR A 184 -0.94 14.18 2.06
N PRO A 185 -1.39 13.86 0.83
CA PRO A 185 -1.82 12.55 0.36
C PRO A 185 -0.65 11.58 0.14
N LYS A 186 -0.96 10.26 0.19
CA LYS A 186 -0.03 9.18 -0.14
C LYS A 186 -0.72 8.17 -1.04
N PHE A 187 0.05 7.38 -1.80
CA PHE A 187 -0.49 6.22 -2.49
C PHE A 187 -0.51 4.99 -1.60
N GLN A 188 -1.58 4.21 -1.72
CA GLN A 188 -1.79 2.99 -0.99
C GLN A 188 -2.24 1.87 -1.93
N CYS A 189 -1.38 0.88 -2.15
CA CYS A 189 -1.70 -0.36 -2.84
C CYS A 189 -2.15 -1.39 -1.79
N CYS A 190 -3.43 -1.69 -1.78
CA CYS A 190 -4.03 -2.56 -0.76
C CYS A 190 -5.43 -3.02 -1.17
N VAL A 191 -6.01 -3.89 -0.37
CA VAL A 191 -7.46 -4.12 -0.35
C VAL A 191 -8.04 -3.23 0.75
N PRO A 192 -8.97 -2.31 0.44
CA PRO A 192 -9.57 -1.44 1.44
C PRO A 192 -10.30 -2.22 2.53
N PHE A 193 -10.22 -1.73 3.76
CA PHE A 193 -10.97 -2.22 4.92
C PHE A 193 -10.71 -3.67 5.32
N THR A 194 -9.63 -4.29 4.82
CA THR A 194 -9.28 -5.66 5.21
C THR A 194 -7.76 -5.87 5.25
N PRO A 195 -7.23 -6.54 6.30
CA PRO A 195 -5.81 -6.87 6.42
C PRO A 195 -5.45 -8.18 5.70
N VAL A 196 -6.19 -8.56 4.67
CA VAL A 196 -5.94 -9.80 3.94
C VAL A 196 -4.59 -9.77 3.25
N THR A 197 -3.82 -10.84 3.40
CA THR A 197 -2.53 -11.02 2.73
C THR A 197 -2.74 -11.62 1.34
N GLY A 198 -1.96 -11.17 0.36
CA GLY A 198 -1.99 -11.68 -1.01
C GLY A 198 -1.16 -10.82 -1.96
N PRO A 199 -1.05 -11.21 -3.23
CA PRO A 199 -0.39 -10.37 -4.23
C PRO A 199 -1.11 -9.03 -4.35
N ARG A 200 -0.35 -7.98 -4.67
CA ARG A 200 -0.87 -6.62 -4.88
C ARG A 200 -0.63 -6.16 -6.32
N ILE A 201 0.36 -6.73 -6.97
CA ILE A 201 0.64 -6.53 -8.40
C ILE A 201 0.14 -7.78 -9.11
N LEU A 202 -1.06 -7.69 -9.66
CA LEU A 202 -1.78 -8.82 -10.24
C LEU A 202 -1.43 -8.94 -11.72
N ILE A 203 -0.64 -9.94 -12.09
CA ILE A 203 -0.07 -10.09 -13.42
C ILE A 203 -0.49 -11.44 -14.01
N ARG A 204 -0.85 -11.42 -15.30
CA ARG A 204 -1.13 -12.60 -16.10
C ARG A 204 0.06 -13.57 -16.10
N ASN A 205 -0.24 -14.85 -16.20
CA ASN A 205 0.79 -15.88 -16.26
C ASN A 205 1.42 -15.92 -17.66
N THR A 206 2.47 -15.12 -17.85
CA THR A 206 3.21 -14.97 -19.11
C THR A 206 4.69 -15.30 -18.91
N SER A 207 5.40 -15.62 -20.02
CA SER A 207 6.85 -15.88 -19.98
C SER A 207 7.68 -14.66 -19.54
N PHE A 208 7.15 -13.45 -19.69
CA PHE A 208 7.79 -12.17 -19.32
C PHE A 208 7.22 -11.55 -18.04
N LYS A 209 6.57 -12.34 -17.17
CA LYS A 209 5.93 -11.89 -15.95
C LYS A 209 6.85 -11.05 -15.04
N ASP A 210 8.11 -11.45 -14.90
CA ASP A 210 9.08 -10.74 -14.05
C ASP A 210 9.46 -9.37 -14.63
N GLN A 211 9.64 -9.27 -15.96
CA GLN A 211 9.89 -7.99 -16.61
C GLN A 211 8.68 -7.06 -16.49
N LEU A 212 7.47 -7.59 -16.65
CA LEU A 212 6.24 -6.83 -16.49
C LEU A 212 6.07 -6.32 -15.05
N PHE A 213 6.43 -7.14 -14.06
CA PHE A 213 6.49 -6.73 -12.66
C PHE A 213 7.43 -5.53 -12.48
N ASP A 214 8.61 -5.57 -13.07
CA ASP A 214 9.59 -4.50 -13.00
C ASP A 214 9.09 -3.20 -13.63
N VAL A 215 8.45 -3.29 -14.78
CA VAL A 215 7.83 -2.15 -15.47
C VAL A 215 6.72 -1.53 -14.62
N ILE A 216 5.83 -2.34 -14.07
CA ILE A 216 4.74 -1.85 -13.22
C ILE A 216 5.30 -1.17 -11.96
N VAL A 217 6.27 -1.77 -11.28
CA VAL A 217 6.90 -1.19 -10.08
C VAL A 217 7.60 0.14 -10.40
N SER A 218 8.29 0.22 -11.53
CA SER A 218 8.91 1.47 -11.99
C SER A 218 7.85 2.56 -12.23
N SER A 219 6.77 2.19 -12.93
CA SER A 219 5.66 3.10 -13.22
C SER A 219 4.96 3.60 -11.95
N LEU A 220 4.81 2.76 -10.93
CA LEU A 220 4.27 3.16 -9.62
C LEU A 220 5.16 4.19 -8.91
N LYS A 221 6.48 4.06 -9.01
CA LYS A 221 7.43 5.05 -8.47
C LYS A 221 7.35 6.37 -9.23
N ASP A 222 7.29 6.31 -10.56
CA ASP A 222 7.17 7.49 -11.42
C ASP A 222 5.85 8.21 -11.18
N LEU A 223 4.75 7.47 -11.03
CA LEU A 223 3.45 8.02 -10.64
C LEU A 223 3.53 8.75 -9.30
N THR A 224 4.20 8.14 -8.31
CA THR A 224 4.40 8.75 -6.98
C THR A 224 5.18 10.07 -7.08
N ALA A 225 6.20 10.10 -7.93
CA ALA A 225 6.99 11.30 -8.16
C ALA A 225 6.20 12.39 -8.90
N LYS A 226 5.46 12.04 -9.97
CA LYS A 226 4.63 12.95 -10.77
C LYS A 226 3.47 13.53 -9.96
N ALA A 227 2.76 12.72 -9.20
CA ALA A 227 1.65 13.13 -8.35
C ALA A 227 2.06 13.96 -7.12
N ARG A 228 3.37 14.11 -6.86
CA ARG A 228 3.93 14.86 -5.73
C ARG A 228 3.36 14.44 -4.37
N VAL A 229 3.00 13.16 -4.23
CA VAL A 229 2.59 12.58 -2.95
C VAL A 229 3.81 12.25 -2.08
N SER A 230 3.59 12.05 -0.79
CA SER A 230 4.66 11.80 0.18
C SER A 230 5.35 10.46 -0.05
N SER A 231 4.55 9.42 -0.35
CA SER A 231 5.00 8.04 -0.38
C SER A 231 4.03 7.13 -1.11
N LEU A 232 4.50 5.93 -1.44
CA LEU A 232 3.73 4.80 -1.90
C LEU A 232 3.89 3.66 -0.89
N HIS A 233 2.79 3.13 -0.41
CA HIS A 233 2.75 1.98 0.49
C HIS A 233 2.06 0.80 -0.18
N ILE A 234 2.64 -0.39 -0.03
CA ILE A 234 2.06 -1.67 -0.45
C ILE A 234 1.88 -2.49 0.82
N THR A 235 0.62 -2.66 1.25
CA THR A 235 0.31 -3.31 2.53
C THR A 235 -0.19 -4.73 2.33
N PHE A 236 0.24 -5.62 3.22
CA PHE A 236 -0.09 -7.04 3.23
C PHE A 236 0.22 -7.77 1.91
N PRO A 237 1.37 -7.48 1.23
CA PRO A 237 1.77 -8.23 0.05
C PRO A 237 2.05 -9.69 0.42
N SER A 238 2.08 -10.57 -0.59
CA SER A 238 2.62 -11.92 -0.41
C SER A 238 4.11 -11.87 -0.05
N GLU A 239 4.63 -12.91 0.62
CA GLU A 239 6.03 -12.98 1.02
C GLU A 239 6.99 -12.85 -0.18
N THR A 240 6.70 -13.56 -1.26
CA THR A 240 7.47 -13.48 -2.50
C THR A 240 7.49 -12.08 -3.09
N GLU A 241 6.34 -11.43 -3.15
CA GLU A 241 6.23 -10.07 -3.65
C GLU A 241 6.96 -9.07 -2.73
N TRP A 242 6.85 -9.25 -1.42
CA TRP A 242 7.52 -8.41 -0.44
C TRP A 242 9.06 -8.46 -0.60
N HIS A 243 9.64 -9.65 -0.86
CA HIS A 243 11.06 -9.78 -1.16
C HIS A 243 11.44 -9.11 -2.49
N LYS A 244 10.67 -9.31 -3.56
CA LYS A 244 10.90 -8.64 -4.85
C LYS A 244 10.86 -7.11 -4.72
N LEU A 245 9.94 -6.57 -3.93
CA LEU A 245 9.84 -5.12 -3.68
C LEU A 245 11.07 -4.59 -2.94
N LYS A 246 11.66 -5.37 -2.03
CA LYS A 246 12.94 -5.00 -1.37
C LYS A 246 14.05 -4.79 -2.40
N GLU A 247 14.20 -5.72 -3.34
CA GLU A 247 15.20 -5.63 -4.41
C GLU A 247 14.99 -4.39 -5.29
N LYS A 248 13.75 -3.94 -5.41
CA LYS A 248 13.39 -2.70 -6.10
C LYS A 248 13.52 -1.44 -5.24
N GLY A 249 14.12 -1.53 -4.04
CA GLY A 249 14.41 -0.39 -3.18
C GLY A 249 13.25 0.08 -2.31
N PHE A 250 12.24 -0.75 -2.07
CA PHE A 250 11.22 -0.47 -1.08
C PHE A 250 11.74 -0.75 0.33
N LEU A 251 11.43 0.14 1.26
CA LEU A 251 11.67 -0.07 2.68
C LEU A 251 10.69 -1.11 3.22
N GLN A 252 11.20 -2.05 3.97
CA GLN A 252 10.39 -3.14 4.52
C GLN A 252 10.03 -2.88 5.98
N ARG A 253 8.77 -3.12 6.30
CA ARG A 253 8.24 -3.07 7.66
C ARG A 253 7.40 -4.32 7.92
N THR A 254 7.53 -4.89 9.10
CA THR A 254 6.72 -6.01 9.57
C THR A 254 6.03 -5.62 10.87
N GLY A 255 4.84 -6.19 11.10
CA GLY A 255 4.09 -6.06 12.33
C GLY A 255 3.47 -7.40 12.73
N MET A 256 2.93 -7.47 13.93
CA MET A 256 2.17 -8.62 14.36
C MET A 256 0.75 -8.59 13.81
N GLN A 257 0.23 -9.76 13.45
CA GLN A 257 -1.15 -9.96 13.03
C GLN A 257 -1.68 -11.21 13.72
N TYR A 258 -2.81 -11.08 14.38
CA TYR A 258 -3.46 -12.19 15.07
C TYR A 258 -4.46 -12.85 14.13
N HIS A 259 -4.36 -14.17 13.98
CA HIS A 259 -5.24 -14.95 13.12
C HIS A 259 -6.04 -15.92 13.97
N TRP A 260 -7.35 -15.82 13.90
CA TRP A 260 -8.23 -16.85 14.41
C TRP A 260 -8.39 -17.95 13.36
N LYS A 261 -8.15 -19.22 13.78
CA LYS A 261 -8.36 -20.37 12.91
C LYS A 261 -9.66 -21.07 13.30
N ASN A 262 -10.58 -21.17 12.36
CA ASN A 262 -11.77 -21.97 12.55
C ASN A 262 -11.39 -23.47 12.63
N ARG A 263 -11.63 -24.09 13.79
CA ARG A 263 -11.44 -25.52 14.04
C ARG A 263 -12.75 -26.28 13.96
N ASN A 264 -13.69 -25.84 13.14
CA ASN A 264 -15.06 -26.38 13.02
C ASN A 264 -15.88 -26.24 14.31
N TYR A 265 -15.70 -25.12 15.02
CA TYR A 265 -16.50 -24.80 16.19
C TYR A 265 -17.98 -24.78 15.85
N LYS A 266 -18.81 -25.43 16.69
CA LYS A 266 -20.27 -25.37 16.62
C LYS A 266 -20.79 -24.20 17.44
N LYS A 267 -22.00 -23.72 17.12
CA LYS A 267 -22.63 -22.54 17.73
C LYS A 267 -22.67 -22.52 19.28
N ASN A 268 -22.54 -23.67 19.90
CA ASN A 268 -22.65 -23.89 21.36
C ASN A 268 -21.31 -24.24 22.01
N ASP A 269 -20.19 -24.16 21.32
CA ASP A 269 -18.90 -24.53 21.90
C ASP A 269 -18.42 -23.41 22.85
N CYS A 270 -18.21 -23.75 24.10
CA CYS A 270 -17.72 -22.84 25.15
C CYS A 270 -16.38 -22.18 24.81
N GLU A 271 -15.59 -22.75 23.88
CA GLU A 271 -14.33 -22.18 23.42
C GLU A 271 -14.51 -20.82 22.73
N ILE A 272 -15.67 -20.57 22.09
CA ILE A 272 -15.96 -19.25 21.50
C ILE A 272 -16.08 -18.15 22.58
N LEU A 273 -16.71 -18.50 23.71
CA LEU A 273 -16.84 -17.58 24.84
C LEU A 273 -15.50 -17.30 25.52
N LEU A 274 -14.64 -18.32 25.62
CA LEU A 274 -13.28 -18.16 26.15
C LEU A 274 -12.41 -17.29 25.23
N PHE A 275 -12.57 -17.44 23.92
CA PHE A 275 -11.84 -16.63 22.95
C PHE A 275 -12.25 -15.15 23.02
N GLN A 276 -13.54 -14.84 23.10
CA GLN A 276 -14.01 -13.47 23.31
C GLN A 276 -13.48 -12.87 24.63
N SER A 277 -13.50 -13.63 25.71
CA SER A 277 -12.95 -13.21 26.99
C SER A 277 -11.43 -12.97 26.95
N CYS A 278 -10.69 -13.82 26.23
CA CYS A 278 -9.24 -13.68 26.05
C CYS A 278 -8.87 -12.48 25.20
N CYS A 279 -9.59 -12.20 24.11
CA CYS A 279 -9.38 -11.00 23.28
C CYS A 279 -9.65 -9.71 24.07
N ILE A 280 -10.71 -9.68 24.88
CA ILE A 280 -11.01 -8.52 25.73
C ILE A 280 -9.93 -8.32 26.78
N LYS A 281 -9.40 -9.38 27.41
CA LYS A 281 -8.30 -9.28 28.37
C LYS A 281 -7.01 -8.79 27.73
N LEU A 282 -6.63 -9.28 26.54
CA LEU A 282 -5.44 -8.82 25.83
C LEU A 282 -5.54 -7.35 25.45
N MET A 283 -6.68 -6.88 24.98
CA MET A 283 -6.91 -5.47 24.69
C MET A 283 -6.86 -4.59 25.95
N GLN A 284 -7.30 -5.11 27.11
CA GLN A 284 -7.22 -4.40 28.38
C GLN A 284 -5.80 -4.35 28.96
N GLU A 285 -4.98 -5.38 28.73
CA GLU A 285 -3.56 -5.38 29.13
C GLU A 285 -2.72 -4.44 28.28
N GLU A 286 -2.92 -4.41 26.95
CA GLU A 286 -2.27 -3.44 26.09
C GLU A 286 -2.61 -1.99 26.47
N ALA A 287 -3.87 -1.71 26.81
CA ALA A 287 -4.31 -0.39 27.26
C ALA A 287 -3.67 0.02 28.61
N ARG A 288 -3.28 -0.94 29.44
CA ARG A 288 -2.58 -0.66 30.72
C ARG A 288 -1.07 -0.44 30.53
N THR A 289 -0.45 -1.13 29.57
CA THR A 289 0.99 -0.97 29.28
C THR A 289 1.33 0.30 28.51
N THR A 290 0.35 0.90 27.82
CA THR A 290 0.54 2.19 27.11
C THR A 290 0.30 3.41 27.98
N ASN A 291 -0.24 3.25 29.20
CA ASN A 291 -0.53 4.33 30.15
C ASN A 291 0.37 4.27 31.41
N GLY A 292 1.48 3.52 31.38
CA GLY A 292 2.46 3.43 32.48
C GLY A 292 3.78 4.13 32.17
#